data_86af16d5591924bbb96ced074e99a698
#
_entry.id   86af16d5591924bbb96ced074e99a698
#
_cell.length_a   1.000
_cell.length_b   1.000
_cell.length_c   1.000
_cell.angle_alpha   90.00
_cell.angle_beta   90.00
_cell.angle_gamma   90.00
#
_symmetry.space_group_name_H-M   'P 1'
#
loop_
_entity.id
_entity.type
_entity.pdbx_description
1 polymer ?
#
loop_
_entity_poly.entity_id
_entity_poly.type
_entity_poly.pdbx_seq_one_letter_code
_entity_poly.pdbx_strand_id
1 'polypeptide(L)'
;MGGYVALAFCERHPEMLDGVVLLSSTPNPDTPEKAENRRREIALVEAGKKEMLARIAPAAGFAEENRARMRDEIEDLTEQVFVTEDEGIVALLGGMISRRDQNEMLRTSKVPQLFILGRKDGYIPPEAAEKMVAEHPQAQVVWLENSGHMGFLEEPEAAAQAILDFVHDEKIG
;
A
#
# COMPACT_ATOMS: atom_id res chain seq x y z
N MET A 1 -2.31 1.68 -3.38
CA MET A 1 -3.43 1.23 -4.23
C MET A 1 -3.14 -0.07 -4.96
N GLY A 2 -1.97 -0.28 -5.54
CA GLY A 2 -1.63 -1.51 -6.27
C GLY A 2 -2.00 -2.81 -5.54
N GLY A 3 -1.77 -2.88 -4.22
CA GLY A 3 -2.16 -4.03 -3.41
C GLY A 3 -3.67 -4.31 -3.40
N TYR A 4 -4.52 -3.28 -3.47
CA TYR A 4 -5.99 -3.48 -3.54
C TYR A 4 -6.41 -4.08 -4.89
N VAL A 5 -5.73 -3.70 -5.97
CA VAL A 5 -5.94 -4.29 -7.30
C VAL A 5 -5.44 -5.74 -7.31
N ALA A 6 -4.28 -6.01 -6.73
CA ALA A 6 -3.73 -7.36 -6.60
C ALA A 6 -4.66 -8.28 -5.81
N LEU A 7 -5.23 -7.81 -4.69
CA LEU A 7 -6.20 -8.56 -3.91
C LEU A 7 -7.50 -8.84 -4.66
N ALA A 8 -8.02 -7.85 -5.39
CA ALA A 8 -9.20 -8.05 -6.23
C ALA A 8 -8.94 -9.02 -7.39
N PHE A 9 -7.72 -9.06 -7.91
CA PHE A 9 -7.29 -10.03 -8.91
C PHE A 9 -7.16 -11.43 -8.29
N CYS A 10 -6.55 -11.54 -7.12
CA CYS A 10 -6.42 -12.80 -6.37
C CYS A 10 -7.78 -13.43 -6.05
N GLU A 11 -8.79 -12.61 -5.69
CA GLU A 11 -10.16 -13.07 -5.46
C GLU A 11 -10.80 -13.69 -6.72
N ARG A 12 -10.54 -13.09 -7.89
CA ARG A 12 -11.21 -13.44 -9.13
C ARG A 12 -10.49 -14.51 -9.96
N HIS A 13 -9.19 -14.53 -9.88
CA HIS A 13 -8.30 -15.31 -10.74
C HIS A 13 -7.14 -15.94 -9.94
N PRO A 14 -7.42 -16.64 -8.82
CA PRO A 14 -6.35 -17.24 -8.01
C PRO A 14 -5.53 -18.27 -8.80
N GLU A 15 -6.15 -18.92 -9.80
CA GLU A 15 -5.50 -19.89 -10.66
C GLU A 15 -4.44 -19.32 -11.61
N MET A 16 -4.40 -17.99 -11.74
CA MET A 16 -3.41 -17.26 -12.56
C MET A 16 -2.22 -16.74 -11.74
N LEU A 17 -2.19 -17.03 -10.42
CA LEU A 17 -1.19 -16.51 -9.52
C LEU A 17 -0.35 -17.62 -8.91
N ASP A 18 0.97 -17.48 -8.99
CA ASP A 18 1.93 -18.32 -8.30
C ASP A 18 2.22 -17.77 -6.88
N GLY A 19 1.94 -16.50 -6.64
CA GLY A 19 2.07 -15.84 -5.34
C GLY A 19 1.51 -14.42 -5.37
N VAL A 20 1.27 -13.83 -4.19
CA VAL A 20 0.86 -12.43 -4.03
C VAL A 20 1.73 -11.74 -3.00
N VAL A 21 2.24 -10.55 -3.36
CA VAL A 21 3.04 -9.71 -2.49
C VAL A 21 2.26 -8.45 -2.14
N LEU A 22 2.05 -8.20 -0.86
CA LEU A 22 1.50 -6.95 -0.34
C LEU A 22 2.63 -6.10 0.24
N LEU A 23 3.13 -5.16 -0.54
CA LEU A 23 4.12 -4.19 -0.10
C LEU A 23 3.38 -2.96 0.42
N SER A 24 3.54 -2.68 1.72
CA SER A 24 2.86 -1.58 2.42
C SER A 24 1.37 -1.49 2.08
N SER A 25 0.68 -2.64 2.16
CA SER A 25 -0.74 -2.74 1.80
C SER A 25 -1.51 -3.57 2.83
N THR A 26 -2.84 -3.57 2.73
CA THR A 26 -3.71 -4.24 3.69
C THR A 26 -4.95 -4.84 3.00
N PRO A 27 -5.44 -6.01 3.42
CA PRO A 27 -6.72 -6.57 2.99
C PRO A 27 -7.93 -5.89 3.63
N ASN A 28 -7.72 -5.05 4.65
CA ASN A 28 -8.79 -4.39 5.37
C ASN A 28 -9.51 -3.35 4.52
N PRO A 29 -10.84 -3.19 4.65
CA PRO A 29 -11.55 -2.04 4.11
C PRO A 29 -11.13 -0.76 4.83
N ASP A 30 -11.51 0.39 4.30
CA ASP A 30 -11.34 1.65 5.04
C ASP A 30 -12.21 1.66 6.30
N THR A 31 -11.65 2.15 7.40
CA THR A 31 -12.44 2.53 8.56
C THR A 31 -13.38 3.69 8.19
N PRO A 32 -14.48 3.89 8.92
CA PRO A 32 -15.35 5.06 8.68
C PRO A 32 -14.60 6.38 8.65
N GLU A 33 -13.59 6.54 9.52
CA GLU A 33 -12.76 7.72 9.57
C GLU A 33 -11.87 7.87 8.32
N LYS A 34 -11.22 6.79 7.88
CA LYS A 34 -10.42 6.81 6.65
C LYS A 34 -11.27 7.11 5.42
N ALA A 35 -12.45 6.50 5.34
CA ALA A 35 -13.39 6.76 4.25
C ALA A 35 -13.85 8.23 4.24
N GLU A 36 -14.10 8.82 5.41
CA GLU A 36 -14.47 10.23 5.51
C GLU A 36 -13.32 11.16 5.12
N ASN A 37 -12.09 10.85 5.51
CA ASN A 37 -10.91 11.60 5.08
C ASN A 37 -10.75 11.56 3.56
N ARG A 38 -10.93 10.39 2.92
CA ARG A 38 -10.90 10.30 1.45
C ARG A 38 -12.02 11.10 0.77
N ARG A 39 -13.23 11.17 1.36
CA ARG A 39 -14.29 12.04 0.82
C ARG A 39 -13.90 13.52 0.89
N ARG A 40 -13.21 13.95 1.95
CA ARG A 40 -12.68 15.32 2.04
C ARG A 40 -11.59 15.56 1.00
N GLU A 41 -10.72 14.60 0.74
CA GLU A 41 -9.72 14.68 -0.32
C GLU A 41 -10.39 14.80 -1.70
N ILE A 42 -11.42 13.99 -1.99
CA ILE A 42 -12.22 14.10 -3.22
C ILE A 42 -12.80 15.50 -3.34
N ALA A 43 -13.45 16.02 -2.31
CA ALA A 43 -14.04 17.35 -2.33
C ALA A 43 -13.00 18.46 -2.54
N LEU A 44 -11.77 18.30 -2.05
CA LEU A 44 -10.67 19.24 -2.33
C LEU A 44 -10.27 19.22 -3.81
N VAL A 45 -10.16 18.03 -4.41
CA VAL A 45 -9.81 17.88 -5.83
C VAL A 45 -10.93 18.50 -6.71
N GLU A 46 -12.19 18.15 -6.46
CA GLU A 46 -13.36 18.69 -7.17
C GLU A 46 -13.49 20.22 -7.04
N ALA A 47 -12.99 20.80 -5.94
CA ALA A 47 -12.92 22.24 -5.74
C ALA A 47 -11.69 22.90 -6.40
N GLY A 48 -10.90 22.17 -7.19
CA GLY A 48 -9.68 22.67 -7.84
C GLY A 48 -8.54 22.94 -6.87
N LYS A 49 -8.50 22.25 -5.70
CA LYS A 49 -7.48 22.40 -4.64
C LYS A 49 -6.56 21.19 -4.53
N LYS A 50 -6.37 20.47 -5.62
CA LYS A 50 -5.46 19.32 -5.73
C LYS A 50 -4.05 19.60 -5.19
N GLU A 51 -3.57 20.83 -5.33
CA GLU A 51 -2.28 21.26 -4.80
C GLU A 51 -2.10 21.04 -3.30
N MET A 52 -3.19 21.12 -2.52
CA MET A 52 -3.13 20.87 -1.08
C MET A 52 -2.81 19.40 -0.78
N LEU A 53 -3.35 18.47 -1.58
CA LEU A 53 -3.03 17.05 -1.48
C LEU A 53 -1.60 16.76 -1.93
N ALA A 54 -1.22 17.31 -3.07
CA ALA A 54 0.10 17.13 -3.66
C ALA A 54 1.23 17.51 -2.72
N ARG A 55 1.04 18.55 -1.90
CA ARG A 55 2.05 19.01 -0.93
C ARG A 55 2.19 18.14 0.33
N ILE A 56 1.17 17.38 0.68
CA ILE A 56 1.10 16.67 1.97
C ILE A 56 1.23 15.15 1.76
N ALA A 57 0.46 14.59 0.83
CA ALA A 57 0.32 13.15 0.68
C ALA A 57 1.63 12.42 0.34
N PRO A 58 2.47 12.88 -0.62
CA PRO A 58 3.72 12.20 -0.92
C PRO A 58 4.64 12.09 0.29
N ALA A 59 4.90 13.21 0.97
CA ALA A 59 5.78 13.24 2.13
C ALA A 59 5.28 12.37 3.30
N ALA A 60 3.97 12.26 3.48
CA ALA A 60 3.36 11.44 4.53
C ALA A 60 3.60 9.93 4.33
N GLY A 61 3.92 9.51 3.10
CA GLY A 61 4.26 8.12 2.78
C GLY A 61 5.66 7.70 3.26
N PHE A 62 6.56 8.62 3.54
CA PHE A 62 7.91 8.33 3.98
C PHE A 62 8.04 8.40 5.50
N ALA A 63 8.92 7.58 6.08
CA ALA A 63 9.32 7.73 7.46
C ALA A 63 9.86 9.16 7.69
N GLU A 64 9.50 9.78 8.81
CA GLU A 64 9.83 11.19 9.07
C GLU A 64 11.33 11.48 8.95
N GLU A 65 12.15 10.59 9.49
CA GLU A 65 13.61 10.70 9.48
C GLU A 65 14.23 10.53 8.08
N ASN A 66 13.51 9.91 7.13
CA ASN A 66 13.98 9.71 5.77
C ASN A 66 13.62 10.88 4.83
N ARG A 67 12.65 11.73 5.20
CA ARG A 67 12.14 12.80 4.32
C ARG A 67 13.22 13.75 3.81
N ALA A 68 14.22 14.04 4.64
CA ALA A 68 15.33 14.91 4.23
C ALA A 68 16.22 14.25 3.17
N ARG A 69 16.45 12.95 3.29
CA ARG A 69 17.23 12.12 2.36
C ARG A 69 16.48 11.83 1.07
N MET A 70 15.14 11.69 1.16
CA MET A 70 14.22 11.31 0.07
C MET A 70 13.52 12.54 -0.55
N ARG A 71 14.18 13.71 -0.52
CA ARG A 71 13.58 14.95 -1.01
C ARG A 71 13.22 14.86 -2.50
N ASP A 72 14.14 14.35 -3.30
CA ASP A 72 13.99 14.29 -4.75
C ASP A 72 12.84 13.33 -5.13
N GLU A 73 12.76 12.17 -4.47
CA GLU A 73 11.67 11.20 -4.65
C GLU A 73 10.31 11.77 -4.21
N ILE A 74 10.29 12.55 -3.13
CA ILE A 74 9.08 13.24 -2.66
C ILE A 74 8.65 14.30 -3.67
N GLU A 75 9.58 15.03 -4.25
CA GLU A 75 9.31 16.04 -5.28
C GLU A 75 8.77 15.40 -6.55
N ASP A 76 9.39 14.33 -7.04
CA ASP A 76 8.91 13.55 -8.19
C ASP A 76 7.47 13.03 -7.97
N LEU A 77 7.18 12.48 -6.80
CA LEU A 77 5.83 12.01 -6.46
C LEU A 77 4.82 13.17 -6.36
N THR A 78 5.27 14.33 -5.88
CA THR A 78 4.46 15.55 -5.84
C THR A 78 4.10 16.00 -7.26
N GLU A 79 5.06 16.01 -8.17
CA GLU A 79 4.82 16.31 -9.57
C GLU A 79 3.85 15.31 -10.23
N GLN A 80 3.96 14.02 -9.91
CA GLN A 80 3.01 13.01 -10.40
C GLN A 80 1.58 13.32 -9.99
N VAL A 81 1.34 13.81 -8.78
CA VAL A 81 -0.01 14.24 -8.36
C VAL A 81 -0.48 15.44 -9.19
N PHE A 82 0.42 16.40 -9.49
CA PHE A 82 0.06 17.57 -10.30
C PHE A 82 -0.35 17.22 -11.73
N VAL A 83 0.36 16.30 -12.36
CA VAL A 83 0.10 15.90 -13.76
C VAL A 83 -1.03 14.88 -13.89
N THR A 84 -1.46 14.25 -12.79
CA THR A 84 -2.59 13.32 -12.79
C THR A 84 -3.90 14.09 -12.94
N GLU A 85 -4.76 13.66 -13.85
CA GLU A 85 -6.08 14.27 -14.06
C GLU A 85 -6.94 14.14 -12.80
N ASP A 86 -7.73 15.18 -12.52
CA ASP A 86 -8.55 15.26 -11.31
C ASP A 86 -9.55 14.11 -11.21
N GLU A 87 -10.17 13.74 -12.33
CA GLU A 87 -11.09 12.60 -12.43
C GLU A 87 -10.40 11.27 -12.08
N GLY A 88 -9.11 11.14 -12.44
CA GLY A 88 -8.29 9.97 -12.08
C GLY A 88 -8.09 9.87 -10.58
N ILE A 89 -7.75 10.98 -9.92
CA ILE A 89 -7.57 11.01 -8.46
C ILE A 89 -8.89 10.71 -7.75
N VAL A 90 -9.99 11.32 -8.18
CA VAL A 90 -11.33 11.09 -7.62
C VAL A 90 -11.74 9.63 -7.76
N ALA A 91 -11.52 9.03 -8.95
CA ALA A 91 -11.82 7.62 -9.21
C ALA A 91 -10.99 6.69 -8.31
N LEU A 92 -9.69 6.98 -8.12
CA LEU A 92 -8.81 6.21 -7.24
C LEU A 92 -9.26 6.25 -5.79
N LEU A 93 -9.54 7.44 -5.26
CA LEU A 93 -10.02 7.61 -3.88
C LEU A 93 -11.39 6.94 -3.68
N GLY A 94 -12.29 7.07 -4.65
CA GLY A 94 -13.59 6.39 -4.66
C GLY A 94 -13.44 4.86 -4.65
N GLY A 95 -12.54 4.32 -5.45
CA GLY A 95 -12.19 2.90 -5.48
C GLY A 95 -11.65 2.40 -4.14
N MET A 96 -10.83 3.21 -3.47
CA MET A 96 -10.32 2.88 -2.13
C MET A 96 -11.44 2.84 -1.08
N ILE A 97 -12.40 3.77 -1.12
CA ILE A 97 -13.55 3.79 -0.20
C ILE A 97 -14.45 2.57 -0.40
N SER A 98 -14.67 2.17 -1.65
CA SER A 98 -15.62 1.11 -2.01
C SER A 98 -15.03 -0.30 -1.95
N ARG A 99 -13.73 -0.45 -1.66
CA ARG A 99 -13.10 -1.77 -1.62
C ARG A 99 -13.69 -2.65 -0.52
N ARG A 100 -13.80 -3.93 -0.82
CA ARG A 100 -14.32 -4.93 0.12
C ARG A 100 -13.25 -5.34 1.13
N ASP A 101 -13.72 -5.93 2.22
CA ASP A 101 -12.88 -6.71 3.13
C ASP A 101 -12.38 -7.96 2.40
N GLN A 102 -11.06 -8.14 2.32
CA GLN A 102 -10.41 -9.27 1.66
C GLN A 102 -9.74 -10.24 2.65
N ASN A 103 -9.95 -10.06 3.95
CA ASN A 103 -9.31 -10.89 4.97
C ASN A 103 -9.71 -12.37 4.85
N GLU A 104 -11.01 -12.66 4.67
CA GLU A 104 -11.49 -14.04 4.55
C GLU A 104 -10.96 -14.69 3.28
N MET A 105 -10.95 -13.96 2.17
CA MET A 105 -10.39 -14.44 0.91
C MET A 105 -8.91 -14.81 1.07
N LEU A 106 -8.09 -13.95 1.69
CA LEU A 106 -6.68 -14.23 1.92
C LEU A 106 -6.46 -15.42 2.87
N ARG A 107 -7.23 -15.51 3.98
CA ARG A 107 -7.11 -16.63 4.93
C ARG A 107 -7.40 -17.98 4.29
N THR A 108 -8.32 -18.03 3.34
CA THR A 108 -8.74 -19.28 2.68
C THR A 108 -8.02 -19.54 1.37
N SER A 109 -7.30 -18.56 0.83
CA SER A 109 -6.54 -18.68 -0.40
C SER A 109 -5.39 -19.69 -0.24
N LYS A 110 -5.16 -20.46 -1.28
CA LYS A 110 -3.99 -21.33 -1.41
C LYS A 110 -2.81 -20.65 -2.12
N VAL A 111 -3.03 -19.44 -2.61
CA VAL A 111 -1.96 -18.65 -3.24
C VAL A 111 -0.97 -18.24 -2.15
N PRO A 112 0.33 -18.54 -2.31
CA PRO A 112 1.37 -18.08 -1.37
C PRO A 112 1.33 -16.56 -1.18
N GLN A 113 1.63 -16.11 0.05
CA GLN A 113 1.46 -14.71 0.44
C GLN A 113 2.72 -14.18 1.11
N LEU A 114 3.17 -13.00 0.69
CA LEU A 114 4.23 -12.25 1.34
C LEU A 114 3.72 -10.84 1.71
N PHE A 115 3.89 -10.46 2.98
CA PHE A 115 3.68 -9.10 3.46
C PHE A 115 5.03 -8.43 3.70
N ILE A 116 5.29 -7.30 3.04
CA ILE A 116 6.45 -6.45 3.27
C ILE A 116 5.93 -5.14 3.88
N LEU A 117 6.29 -4.86 5.12
CA LEU A 117 5.67 -3.83 5.95
C LEU A 117 6.72 -2.90 6.55
N GLY A 118 6.50 -1.59 6.43
CA GLY A 118 7.35 -0.58 7.06
C GLY A 118 7.01 -0.38 8.55
N ARG A 119 8.01 -0.41 9.42
CA ARG A 119 7.84 -0.15 10.86
C ARG A 119 7.41 1.28 11.19
N LYS A 120 7.61 2.20 10.26
CA LYS A 120 7.33 3.63 10.42
C LYS A 120 6.23 4.11 9.47
N ASP A 121 5.38 3.19 9.00
CA ASP A 121 4.31 3.48 8.06
C ASP A 121 3.21 4.29 8.74
N GLY A 122 3.01 5.54 8.29
CA GLY A 122 1.96 6.43 8.78
C GLY A 122 0.56 6.11 8.26
N TYR A 123 0.46 5.37 7.13
CA TYR A 123 -0.83 4.96 6.55
C TYR A 123 -1.33 3.63 7.12
N ILE A 124 -0.40 2.71 7.45
CA ILE A 124 -0.69 1.45 8.12
C ILE A 124 0.17 1.41 9.40
N PRO A 125 -0.31 2.00 10.51
CA PRO A 125 0.43 2.05 11.75
C PRO A 125 0.88 0.65 12.22
N PRO A 126 2.04 0.55 12.91
CA PRO A 126 2.61 -0.73 13.33
C PRO A 126 1.62 -1.65 14.03
N GLU A 127 0.79 -1.13 14.93
CA GLU A 127 -0.21 -1.91 15.65
C GLU A 127 -1.27 -2.52 14.72
N ALA A 128 -1.66 -1.78 13.67
CA ALA A 128 -2.60 -2.27 12.66
C ALA A 128 -1.95 -3.33 11.76
N ALA A 129 -0.66 -3.14 11.44
CA ALA A 129 0.13 -4.09 10.67
C ALA A 129 0.36 -5.40 11.46
N GLU A 130 0.73 -5.31 12.73
CA GLU A 130 0.92 -6.47 13.62
C GLU A 130 -0.38 -7.27 13.80
N LYS A 131 -1.50 -6.59 13.97
CA LYS A 131 -2.81 -7.23 14.02
C LYS A 131 -3.11 -7.98 12.71
N MET A 132 -2.88 -7.35 11.57
CA MET A 132 -3.06 -7.97 10.25
C MET A 132 -2.19 -9.22 10.11
N VAL A 133 -0.92 -9.16 10.51
CA VAL A 133 0.01 -10.31 10.50
C VAL A 133 -0.53 -11.45 11.38
N ALA A 134 -0.99 -11.14 12.58
CA ALA A 134 -1.56 -12.15 13.49
C ALA A 134 -2.83 -12.82 12.93
N GLU A 135 -3.60 -12.12 12.11
CA GLU A 135 -4.81 -12.63 11.44
C GLU A 135 -4.50 -13.48 10.20
N HIS A 136 -3.25 -13.45 9.70
CA HIS A 136 -2.79 -14.17 8.49
C HIS A 136 -1.52 -14.99 8.76
N PRO A 137 -1.56 -15.98 9.68
CA PRO A 137 -0.37 -16.72 10.09
C PRO A 137 0.27 -17.58 8.98
N GLN A 138 -0.42 -17.78 7.86
CA GLN A 138 0.10 -18.49 6.69
C GLN A 138 0.98 -17.61 5.80
N ALA A 139 0.92 -16.29 5.94
CA ALA A 139 1.71 -15.38 5.12
C ALA A 139 3.15 -15.29 5.63
N GLN A 140 4.11 -15.25 4.71
CA GLN A 140 5.46 -14.81 5.03
C GLN A 140 5.44 -13.30 5.32
N VAL A 141 6.29 -12.86 6.27
CA VAL A 141 6.31 -11.46 6.69
C VAL A 141 7.73 -10.94 6.74
N VAL A 142 7.97 -9.82 6.10
CA VAL A 142 9.24 -9.08 6.18
C VAL A 142 8.96 -7.66 6.67
N TRP A 143 9.67 -7.24 7.71
CA TRP A 143 9.61 -5.89 8.24
C TRP A 143 10.79 -5.06 7.71
N LEU A 144 10.47 -3.90 7.15
CA LEU A 144 11.43 -2.86 6.79
C LEU A 144 11.54 -1.91 7.99
N GLU A 145 12.63 -2.05 8.75
CA GLU A 145 12.75 -1.44 10.07
C GLU A 145 12.86 0.09 10.03
N ASN A 146 13.36 0.64 8.90
CA ASN A 146 13.60 2.07 8.74
C ASN A 146 12.67 2.74 7.73
N SER A 147 11.64 2.03 7.26
CA SER A 147 10.75 2.52 6.20
C SER A 147 9.38 2.90 6.71
N GLY A 148 8.79 3.90 6.05
CA GLY A 148 7.36 4.19 6.06
C GLY A 148 6.59 3.35 5.05
N HIS A 149 5.65 3.98 4.37
CA HIS A 149 4.82 3.36 3.33
C HIS A 149 5.56 3.12 2.01
N MET A 150 6.62 3.90 1.77
CA MET A 150 7.42 3.85 0.54
C MET A 150 8.65 2.95 0.69
N GLY A 151 8.49 1.79 1.34
CA GLY A 151 9.57 0.87 1.65
C GLY A 151 10.43 0.46 0.44
N PHE A 152 9.85 0.41 -0.76
CA PHE A 152 10.58 0.13 -1.99
C PHE A 152 11.52 1.26 -2.44
N LEU A 153 11.34 2.47 -1.93
CA LEU A 153 12.24 3.62 -2.12
C LEU A 153 13.18 3.81 -0.93
N GLU A 154 12.70 3.54 0.27
CA GLU A 154 13.43 3.80 1.51
C GLU A 154 14.46 2.71 1.83
N GLU A 155 14.12 1.43 1.58
CA GLU A 155 14.97 0.24 1.76
C GLU A 155 14.85 -0.69 0.53
N PRO A 156 15.25 -0.24 -0.69
CA PRO A 156 15.01 -0.94 -1.95
C PRO A 156 15.67 -2.32 -2.01
N GLU A 157 16.88 -2.47 -1.48
CA GLU A 157 17.61 -3.73 -1.49
C GLU A 157 16.90 -4.78 -0.61
N ALA A 158 16.44 -4.37 0.58
CA ALA A 158 15.73 -5.26 1.49
C ALA A 158 14.37 -5.68 0.93
N ALA A 159 13.64 -4.74 0.31
CA ALA A 159 12.37 -5.04 -0.34
C ALA A 159 12.54 -5.98 -1.54
N ALA A 160 13.55 -5.76 -2.37
CA ALA A 160 13.86 -6.62 -3.51
C ALA A 160 14.30 -8.02 -3.06
N GLN A 161 15.17 -8.11 -2.05
CA GLN A 161 15.63 -9.40 -1.53
C GLN A 161 14.48 -10.22 -0.95
N ALA A 162 13.56 -9.58 -0.21
CA ALA A 162 12.37 -10.25 0.32
C ALA A 162 11.51 -10.90 -0.79
N ILE A 163 11.36 -10.20 -1.92
CA ILE A 163 10.61 -10.73 -3.06
C ILE A 163 11.36 -11.90 -3.70
N LEU A 164 12.69 -11.78 -3.89
CA LEU A 164 13.51 -12.83 -4.48
C LEU A 164 13.50 -14.10 -3.62
N ASP A 165 13.63 -13.96 -2.30
CA ASP A 165 13.59 -15.09 -1.37
C ASP A 165 12.21 -15.78 -1.42
N PHE A 166 11.12 -15.01 -1.41
CA PHE A 166 9.77 -15.53 -1.54
C PHE A 166 9.56 -16.32 -2.83
N VAL A 167 10.02 -15.80 -3.97
CA VAL A 167 9.93 -16.49 -5.27
C VAL A 167 10.73 -17.80 -5.27
N HIS A 168 11.91 -17.81 -4.64
CA HIS A 168 12.74 -19.01 -4.56
C HIS A 168 12.15 -20.08 -3.60
N ASP A 169 11.64 -19.65 -2.43
CA ASP A 169 11.10 -20.55 -1.41
C ASP A 169 9.84 -21.26 -1.89
N GLU A 170 8.96 -20.56 -2.58
CA GLU A 170 7.72 -21.11 -3.12
C GLU A 170 7.93 -21.86 -4.46
N LYS A 171 9.19 -21.94 -4.95
CA LYS A 171 9.52 -22.52 -6.26
C LYS A 171 8.66 -21.96 -7.40
N ILE A 172 8.38 -20.67 -7.32
CA ILE A 172 7.67 -19.91 -8.33
C ILE A 172 8.60 -19.75 -9.54
N GLY A 173 8.32 -20.45 -10.65
CA GLY A 173 9.16 -20.41 -11.84
C GLY A 173 8.74 -21.42 -12.88
#